data_7df3e2e215c8051b8a1985e7f547d76f
#
_entry.id   7df3e2e215c8051b8a1985e7f547d76f
#
_cell.length_a   1.000
_cell.length_b   1.000
_cell.length_c   1.000
_cell.angle_alpha   90.00
_cell.angle_beta   90.00
_cell.angle_gamma   90.00
#
_symmetry.space_group_name_H-M   'P 1'
#
loop_
_entity.id
_entity.type
_entity.pdbx_description
1 polymer ?
#
loop_
_entity_poly.entity_id
_entity_poly.type
_entity_poly.pdbx_seq_one_letter_code
_entity_poly.pdbx_strand_id
1 'polypeptide(L)'
;MADAPQSHANHARIVPMYHIVTFGLLVVTFIGSLVNLYQSLGDHARLYSASLLVALTLSTVFLFFLARVFALKAQDRAIRAEEQLRHFVLTGTLLDSRLTLGQIIALRFAPDGEFVDLARRAADQSLSNADIKKAVKAWRADTYRV
;
A
#
# COMPACT_ATOMS: atom_id res chain seq x y z
N MET A 1 -23.09 -6.80 8.44
CA MET A 1 -23.32 -6.41 7.04
C MET A 1 -22.28 -7.15 6.22
N ALA A 2 -22.70 -7.96 5.25
CA ALA A 2 -21.76 -8.59 4.33
C ALA A 2 -21.11 -7.48 3.48
N ASP A 3 -19.79 -7.39 3.51
CA ASP A 3 -19.06 -6.44 2.66
C ASP A 3 -19.40 -6.72 1.19
N ALA A 4 -19.63 -5.66 0.42
CA ALA A 4 -19.86 -5.78 -1.01
C ALA A 4 -18.67 -6.51 -1.67
N PRO A 5 -18.91 -7.38 -2.68
CA PRO A 5 -17.82 -8.08 -3.35
C PRO A 5 -16.79 -7.09 -3.90
N GLN A 6 -15.51 -7.43 -3.74
CA GLN A 6 -14.41 -6.57 -4.18
C GLN A 6 -14.43 -6.41 -5.71
N SER A 7 -14.21 -5.19 -6.16
CA SER A 7 -14.22 -4.81 -7.58
C SER A 7 -13.19 -3.72 -7.85
N HIS A 8 -13.02 -3.33 -9.10
CA HIS A 8 -12.15 -2.19 -9.47
C HIS A 8 -12.51 -0.90 -8.71
N ALA A 9 -13.77 -0.66 -8.39
CA ALA A 9 -14.24 0.57 -7.74
C ALA A 9 -13.95 0.61 -6.22
N ASN A 10 -13.90 -0.55 -5.54
CA ASN A 10 -13.81 -0.63 -4.08
C ASN A 10 -12.60 -1.45 -3.58
N HIS A 11 -11.57 -1.63 -4.42
CA HIS A 11 -10.41 -2.43 -4.04
C HIS A 11 -9.41 -1.72 -3.10
N ALA A 12 -9.57 -0.42 -2.83
CA ALA A 12 -8.70 0.29 -1.89
C ALA A 12 -9.04 -0.09 -0.44
N ARG A 13 -8.02 -0.49 0.34
CA ARG A 13 -8.20 -0.81 1.76
C ARG A 13 -7.84 0.39 2.63
N ILE A 14 -8.81 0.83 3.44
CA ILE A 14 -8.61 1.83 4.48
C ILE A 14 -8.68 1.11 5.83
N VAL A 15 -7.62 1.24 6.65
CA VAL A 15 -7.58 0.78 8.03
C VAL A 15 -7.87 1.98 8.93
N PRO A 16 -9.07 2.10 9.54
CA PRO A 16 -9.48 3.34 10.25
C PRO A 16 -8.52 3.73 11.36
N MET A 17 -8.03 2.75 12.13
CA MET A 17 -7.06 3.00 13.21
C MET A 17 -5.76 3.63 12.70
N TYR A 18 -5.27 3.20 11.55
CA TYR A 18 -4.05 3.72 10.96
C TYR A 18 -4.28 5.05 10.23
N HIS A 19 -5.22 5.07 9.26
CA HIS A 19 -5.38 6.21 8.34
C HIS A 19 -6.13 7.39 8.95
N ILE A 20 -6.97 7.17 9.98
CA ILE A 20 -7.79 8.22 10.58
C ILE A 20 -7.29 8.52 11.99
N VAL A 21 -7.31 7.54 12.90
CA VAL A 21 -7.01 7.78 14.31
C VAL A 21 -5.54 8.13 14.52
N THR A 22 -4.62 7.24 14.08
CA THR A 22 -3.19 7.46 14.30
C THR A 22 -2.69 8.68 13.54
N PHE A 23 -3.09 8.83 12.28
CA PHE A 23 -2.71 10.01 11.48
C PHE A 23 -3.25 11.31 12.08
N GLY A 24 -4.53 11.33 12.50
CA GLY A 24 -5.13 12.49 13.15
C GLY A 24 -4.41 12.89 14.44
N LEU A 25 -4.09 11.90 15.30
CA LEU A 25 -3.32 12.14 16.52
C LEU A 25 -1.92 12.70 16.23
N LEU A 26 -1.22 12.15 15.22
CA LEU A 26 0.09 12.66 14.81
C LEU A 26 0.03 14.10 14.34
N VAL A 27 -0.97 14.45 13.53
CA VAL A 27 -1.14 15.84 13.04
C VAL A 27 -1.39 16.80 14.20
N VAL A 28 -2.32 16.48 15.11
CA VAL A 28 -2.64 17.31 16.27
C VAL A 28 -1.43 17.46 17.18
N THR A 29 -0.73 16.37 17.47
CA THR A 29 0.46 16.37 18.35
C THR A 29 1.61 17.17 17.71
N PHE A 30 1.82 17.04 16.41
CA PHE A 30 2.85 17.79 15.70
C PHE A 30 2.57 19.29 15.72
N ILE A 31 1.33 19.71 15.40
CA ILE A 31 0.92 21.12 15.47
C ILE A 31 1.07 21.65 16.91
N GLY A 32 0.60 20.88 17.92
CA GLY A 32 0.76 21.24 19.32
C GLY A 32 2.22 21.40 19.75
N SER A 33 3.12 20.55 19.25
CA SER A 33 4.55 20.66 19.52
C SER A 33 5.17 21.94 18.92
N LEU A 34 4.73 22.34 17.72
CA LEU A 34 5.17 23.60 17.09
C LEU A 34 4.67 24.83 17.87
N VAL A 35 3.41 24.80 18.31
CA VAL A 35 2.85 25.89 19.17
C VAL A 35 3.61 25.97 20.47
N ASN A 36 3.89 24.83 21.13
CA ASN A 36 4.68 24.78 22.35
C ASN A 36 6.10 25.33 22.14
N LEU A 37 6.75 24.98 21.04
CA LEU A 37 8.06 25.53 20.69
C LEU A 37 8.02 27.06 20.53
N TYR A 38 7.03 27.54 19.79
CA TYR A 38 6.83 28.99 19.58
C TYR A 38 6.63 29.74 20.91
N GLN A 39 5.80 29.19 21.80
CA GLN A 39 5.53 29.81 23.13
C GLN A 39 6.75 29.70 24.07
N SER A 40 7.69 28.84 23.82
CA SER A 40 8.91 28.66 24.61
C SER A 40 10.07 29.53 24.11
N LEU A 41 9.88 30.29 23.03
CA LEU A 41 10.90 31.24 22.55
C LEU A 41 11.12 32.30 23.60
N GLY A 42 12.39 32.47 24.03
CA GLY A 42 12.75 33.41 25.11
C GLY A 42 12.88 32.76 26.50
N ASP A 43 12.42 31.53 26.70
CA ASP A 43 12.63 30.77 27.94
C ASP A 43 13.61 29.60 27.66
N HIS A 44 14.87 29.79 28.02
CA HIS A 44 15.95 28.82 27.74
C HIS A 44 15.68 27.43 28.36
N ALA A 45 15.05 27.38 29.53
CA ALA A 45 14.77 26.12 30.21
C ALA A 45 13.67 25.30 29.48
N ARG A 46 12.69 25.97 28.91
CA ARG A 46 11.58 25.32 28.17
C ARG A 46 11.93 25.06 26.71
N LEU A 47 12.74 25.93 26.09
CA LEU A 47 13.09 25.86 24.68
C LEU A 47 13.71 24.51 24.31
N TYR A 48 14.62 24.00 25.16
CA TYR A 48 15.30 22.73 24.94
C TYR A 48 14.29 21.55 24.88
N SER A 49 13.41 21.44 25.88
CA SER A 49 12.40 20.38 25.91
C SER A 49 11.37 20.52 24.79
N ALA A 50 10.95 21.74 24.47
CA ALA A 50 10.03 22.00 23.37
C ALA A 50 10.64 21.62 22.00
N SER A 51 11.93 21.89 21.78
CA SER A 51 12.63 21.50 20.55
C SER A 51 12.74 19.99 20.41
N LEU A 52 13.02 19.26 21.51
CA LEU A 52 13.04 17.80 21.52
C LEU A 52 11.67 17.19 21.21
N LEU A 53 10.58 17.80 21.71
CA LEU A 53 9.22 17.36 21.38
C LEU A 53 8.91 17.50 19.88
N VAL A 54 9.32 18.61 19.26
CA VAL A 54 9.17 18.77 17.81
C VAL A 54 9.99 17.73 17.06
N ALA A 55 11.23 17.52 17.45
CA ALA A 55 12.08 16.50 16.83
C ALA A 55 11.49 15.07 16.96
N LEU A 56 10.95 14.74 18.13
CA LEU A 56 10.32 13.45 18.41
C LEU A 56 9.05 13.25 17.56
N THR A 57 8.16 14.25 17.54
CA THR A 57 6.92 14.15 16.75
C THR A 57 7.21 14.09 15.27
N LEU A 58 8.17 14.86 14.75
CA LEU A 58 8.60 14.80 13.36
C LEU A 58 9.19 13.42 13.01
N SER A 59 10.03 12.87 13.88
CA SER A 59 10.58 11.52 13.70
C SER A 59 9.46 10.46 13.65
N THR A 60 8.44 10.61 14.51
CA THR A 60 7.28 9.71 14.53
C THR A 60 6.45 9.82 13.25
N VAL A 61 6.30 11.01 12.69
CA VAL A 61 5.66 11.23 11.39
C VAL A 61 6.41 10.48 10.28
N PHE A 62 7.75 10.58 10.25
CA PHE A 62 8.55 9.83 9.28
C PHE A 62 8.39 8.32 9.47
N LEU A 63 8.45 7.83 10.71
CA LEU A 63 8.26 6.41 11.01
C LEU A 63 6.86 5.91 10.56
N PHE A 64 5.82 6.71 10.75
CA PHE A 64 4.48 6.38 10.31
C PHE A 64 4.43 6.12 8.79
N PHE A 65 4.98 7.01 7.99
CA PHE A 65 5.01 6.81 6.53
C PHE A 65 5.95 5.70 6.09
N LEU A 66 7.15 5.60 6.69
CA LEU A 66 8.12 4.56 6.35
C LEU A 66 7.62 3.16 6.69
N ALA A 67 6.95 2.98 7.83
CA ALA A 67 6.33 1.71 8.21
C ALA A 67 5.34 1.24 7.15
N ARG A 68 4.51 2.14 6.63
CA ARG A 68 3.58 1.85 5.55
C ARG A 68 4.29 1.46 4.25
N VAL A 69 5.31 2.24 3.87
CA VAL A 69 6.09 1.98 2.65
C VAL A 69 6.80 0.63 2.72
N PHE A 70 7.38 0.29 3.87
CA PHE A 70 8.08 -0.99 4.04
C PHE A 70 7.11 -2.18 4.03
N ALA A 71 5.97 -2.04 4.70
CA ALA A 71 4.92 -3.06 4.69
C ALA A 71 4.41 -3.33 3.26
N LEU A 72 4.13 -2.27 2.49
CA LEU A 72 3.70 -2.40 1.09
C LEU A 72 4.78 -3.05 0.21
N LYS A 73 6.06 -2.67 0.37
CA LYS A 73 7.15 -3.31 -0.39
C LYS A 73 7.31 -4.80 -0.06
N ALA A 74 7.14 -5.18 1.21
CA ALA A 74 7.17 -6.59 1.61
C ALA A 74 5.98 -7.35 1.01
N GLN A 75 4.77 -6.77 1.07
CA GLN A 75 3.57 -7.31 0.45
C GLN A 75 3.74 -7.50 -1.07
N ASP A 76 4.29 -6.51 -1.77
CA ASP A 76 4.51 -6.58 -3.22
C ASP A 76 5.45 -7.73 -3.61
N ARG A 77 6.49 -8.00 -2.78
CA ARG A 77 7.39 -9.14 -3.00
C ARG A 77 6.67 -10.46 -2.78
N ALA A 78 5.83 -10.56 -1.76
CA ALA A 78 5.03 -11.75 -1.49
C ALA A 78 4.06 -12.03 -2.65
N ILE A 79 3.29 -11.03 -3.09
CA ILE A 79 2.37 -11.14 -4.23
C ILE A 79 3.11 -11.62 -5.49
N ARG A 80 4.29 -11.05 -5.77
CA ARG A 80 5.08 -11.49 -6.93
C ARG A 80 5.45 -12.97 -6.84
N ALA A 81 5.87 -13.44 -5.67
CA ALA A 81 6.23 -14.85 -5.48
C ALA A 81 5.00 -15.76 -5.60
N GLU A 82 3.87 -15.36 -5.02
CA GLU A 82 2.60 -16.08 -5.09
C GLU A 82 2.10 -16.20 -6.54
N GLU A 83 2.08 -15.11 -7.31
CA GLU A 83 1.58 -15.13 -8.68
C GLU A 83 2.56 -15.82 -9.64
N GLN A 84 3.87 -15.79 -9.38
CA GLN A 84 4.85 -16.61 -10.11
C GLN A 84 4.60 -18.11 -9.88
N LEU A 85 4.43 -18.52 -8.62
CA LEU A 85 4.14 -19.91 -8.28
C LEU A 85 2.79 -20.33 -8.89
N ARG A 86 1.78 -19.49 -8.79
CA ARG A 86 0.46 -19.73 -9.37
C ARG A 86 0.53 -19.96 -10.88
N HIS A 87 1.26 -19.09 -11.61
CA HIS A 87 1.45 -19.26 -13.04
C HIS A 87 2.18 -20.58 -13.38
N PHE A 88 3.21 -20.90 -12.60
CA PHE A 88 3.95 -22.15 -12.75
C PHE A 88 3.05 -23.38 -12.53
N VAL A 89 2.21 -23.37 -11.52
CA VAL A 89 1.26 -24.47 -11.25
C VAL A 89 0.24 -24.63 -12.39
N LEU A 90 -0.20 -23.53 -13.01
CA LEU A 90 -1.20 -23.56 -14.07
C LEU A 90 -0.62 -23.92 -15.45
N THR A 91 0.66 -23.60 -15.71
CA THR A 91 1.23 -23.67 -17.06
C THR A 91 2.54 -24.46 -17.17
N GLY A 92 3.17 -24.77 -16.04
CA GLY A 92 4.53 -25.35 -16.00
C GLY A 92 5.65 -24.34 -16.26
N THR A 93 5.34 -23.05 -16.47
CA THR A 93 6.30 -22.00 -16.78
C THR A 93 6.14 -20.80 -15.86
N LEU A 94 7.21 -20.01 -15.67
CA LEU A 94 7.13 -18.76 -14.93
C LEU A 94 6.43 -17.67 -15.76
N LEU A 95 5.95 -16.63 -15.08
CA LEU A 95 5.42 -15.41 -15.73
C LEU A 95 6.47 -14.80 -16.66
N ASP A 96 6.02 -14.21 -17.77
CA ASP A 96 6.87 -13.51 -18.72
C ASP A 96 7.70 -12.42 -18.03
N SER A 97 9.01 -12.41 -18.26
CA SER A 97 9.96 -11.48 -17.64
C SER A 97 9.75 -10.00 -18.05
N ARG A 98 8.98 -9.76 -19.12
CA ARG A 98 8.58 -8.41 -19.55
C ARG A 98 7.55 -7.77 -18.63
N LEU A 99 6.85 -8.57 -17.80
CA LEU A 99 5.85 -8.06 -16.86
C LEU A 99 6.53 -7.30 -15.72
N THR A 100 6.11 -6.08 -15.53
CA THR A 100 6.52 -5.25 -14.38
C THR A 100 5.86 -5.73 -13.09
N LEU A 101 6.45 -5.39 -11.94
CA LEU A 101 5.88 -5.70 -10.62
C LEU A 101 4.44 -5.19 -10.49
N GLY A 102 4.15 -3.97 -10.95
CA GLY A 102 2.80 -3.41 -10.90
C GLY A 102 1.78 -4.18 -11.73
N GLN A 103 2.19 -4.69 -12.92
CA GLN A 103 1.33 -5.54 -13.74
C GLN A 103 1.04 -6.88 -13.04
N ILE A 104 2.06 -7.52 -12.44
CA ILE A 104 1.88 -8.76 -11.66
C ILE A 104 0.91 -8.53 -10.49
N ILE A 105 1.07 -7.41 -9.76
CA ILE A 105 0.16 -7.05 -8.68
C ILE A 105 -1.29 -6.83 -9.19
N ALA A 106 -1.46 -6.28 -10.39
CA ALA A 106 -2.78 -6.12 -10.98
C ALA A 106 -3.42 -7.45 -11.42
N LEU A 107 -2.60 -8.40 -11.90
CA LEU A 107 -3.04 -9.72 -12.34
C LEU A 107 -3.59 -10.59 -11.21
N ARG A 108 -3.21 -10.36 -9.94
CA ARG A 108 -3.68 -11.15 -8.79
C ARG A 108 -5.20 -11.18 -8.63
N PHE A 109 -5.89 -10.17 -9.16
CA PHE A 109 -7.36 -10.08 -9.11
C PHE A 109 -8.06 -10.94 -10.17
N ALA A 110 -7.34 -11.44 -11.16
CA ALA A 110 -7.89 -12.35 -12.15
C ALA A 110 -8.06 -13.76 -11.57
N PRO A 111 -9.19 -14.47 -11.81
CA PRO A 111 -9.33 -15.87 -11.46
C PRO A 111 -8.45 -16.74 -12.36
N ASP A 112 -8.23 -18.01 -11.99
CA ASP A 112 -7.34 -18.92 -12.73
C ASP A 112 -7.71 -19.06 -14.20
N GLY A 113 -9.01 -19.07 -14.52
CA GLY A 113 -9.49 -19.19 -15.90
C GLY A 113 -9.23 -17.95 -16.78
N GLU A 114 -8.92 -16.79 -16.19
CA GLU A 114 -8.60 -15.57 -16.92
C GLU A 114 -7.12 -15.21 -16.81
N PHE A 115 -6.44 -15.70 -15.78
CA PHE A 115 -5.11 -15.25 -15.36
C PHE A 115 -4.05 -15.42 -16.43
N VAL A 116 -3.95 -16.62 -17.01
CA VAL A 116 -2.90 -16.97 -17.98
C VAL A 116 -3.01 -16.15 -19.27
N ASP A 117 -4.23 -16.06 -19.82
CA ASP A 117 -4.48 -15.27 -21.04
C ASP A 117 -4.29 -13.77 -20.81
N LEU A 118 -4.73 -13.27 -19.65
CA LEU A 118 -4.57 -11.87 -19.31
C LEU A 118 -3.10 -11.52 -19.07
N ALA A 119 -2.32 -12.42 -18.44
CA ALA A 119 -0.88 -12.23 -18.25
C ALA A 119 -0.14 -12.15 -19.58
N ARG A 120 -0.45 -13.05 -20.52
CA ARG A 120 0.12 -13.03 -21.88
C ARG A 120 -0.23 -11.72 -22.60
N ARG A 121 -1.50 -11.33 -22.60
CA ARG A 121 -1.94 -10.06 -23.20
C ARG A 121 -1.27 -8.84 -22.56
N ALA A 122 -1.10 -8.85 -21.25
CA ALA A 122 -0.43 -7.77 -20.52
C ALA A 122 1.02 -7.60 -20.93
N ALA A 123 1.74 -8.72 -21.17
CA ALA A 123 3.11 -8.72 -21.65
C ALA A 123 3.20 -8.25 -23.11
N ASP A 124 2.35 -8.80 -24.00
CA ASP A 124 2.41 -8.53 -25.43
C ASP A 124 1.97 -7.12 -25.82
N GLN A 125 0.98 -6.57 -25.09
CA GLN A 125 0.40 -5.25 -25.35
C GLN A 125 0.89 -4.19 -24.38
N SER A 126 1.80 -4.51 -23.46
CA SER A 126 2.31 -3.60 -22.40
C SER A 126 1.17 -2.88 -21.66
N LEU A 127 0.11 -3.62 -21.28
CA LEU A 127 -1.07 -3.06 -20.64
C LEU A 127 -0.71 -2.32 -19.35
N SER A 128 -1.36 -1.20 -19.09
CA SER A 128 -1.22 -0.52 -17.80
C SER A 128 -1.87 -1.32 -16.67
N ASN A 129 -1.43 -1.09 -15.43
CA ASN A 129 -2.03 -1.71 -14.24
C ASN A 129 -3.55 -1.46 -14.15
N ALA A 130 -4.00 -0.28 -14.58
CA ALA A 130 -5.41 0.08 -14.59
C ALA A 130 -6.19 -0.71 -15.66
N ASP A 131 -5.61 -0.90 -16.84
CA ASP A 131 -6.25 -1.65 -17.93
C ASP A 131 -6.33 -3.14 -17.61
N ILE A 132 -5.28 -3.70 -16.99
CA ILE A 132 -5.33 -5.09 -16.49
C ILE A 132 -6.48 -5.26 -15.51
N LYS A 133 -6.60 -4.37 -14.51
CA LYS A 133 -7.69 -4.42 -13.51
C LYS A 133 -9.07 -4.28 -14.15
N LYS A 134 -9.22 -3.42 -15.17
CA LYS A 134 -10.49 -3.27 -15.90
C LYS A 134 -10.84 -4.48 -16.76
N ALA A 135 -9.83 -5.20 -17.26
CA ALA A 135 -10.01 -6.37 -18.09
C ALA A 135 -10.45 -7.62 -17.30
N VAL A 136 -10.27 -7.64 -15.98
CA VAL A 136 -10.74 -8.74 -15.11
C VAL A 136 -12.27 -8.75 -15.06
N LYS A 137 -12.87 -9.84 -15.47
CA LYS A 137 -14.34 -10.02 -15.50
C LYS A 137 -14.88 -10.55 -14.17
N ALA A 138 -14.24 -11.59 -13.62
CA ALA A 138 -14.63 -12.20 -12.35
C ALA A 138 -13.54 -11.93 -11.31
N TRP A 139 -13.75 -10.95 -10.42
CA TRP A 139 -12.74 -10.54 -9.45
C TRP A 139 -12.48 -11.60 -8.40
N ARG A 140 -11.22 -12.02 -8.27
CA ARG A 140 -10.72 -12.76 -7.12
C ARG A 140 -10.42 -11.77 -6.00
N ALA A 141 -11.21 -11.83 -4.92
CA ALA A 141 -11.03 -10.93 -3.79
C ALA A 141 -9.69 -11.18 -3.09
N ASP A 142 -8.92 -10.10 -2.87
CA ASP A 142 -7.72 -10.11 -2.03
C ASP A 142 -8.05 -9.35 -0.74
N THR A 143 -8.43 -10.09 0.29
CA THR A 143 -8.83 -9.55 1.59
C THR A 143 -7.69 -9.58 2.62
N TYR A 144 -6.62 -10.35 2.36
CA TYR A 144 -5.48 -10.51 3.26
C TYR A 144 -4.31 -9.61 2.85
N ARG A 145 -4.45 -8.32 3.10
CA ARG A 145 -3.43 -7.32 2.75
C ARG A 145 -3.38 -6.16 3.75
N VAL A 146 -2.29 -5.40 3.74
CA VAL A 146 -2.06 -4.22 4.59
C VAL A 146 -2.87 -3.02 4.13
#